data_993db7d27ab09d21bdc204006ee40db1
#
_entry.id   993db7d27ab09d21bdc204006ee40db1
#
_cell.length_a   1.000
_cell.length_b   1.000
_cell.length_c   1.000
_cell.angle_alpha   90.00
_cell.angle_beta   90.00
_cell.angle_gamma   90.00
#
_symmetry.space_group_name_H-M   'P 1'
#
loop_
_entity.id
_entity.type
_entity.pdbx_description
1 polymer ?
#
loop_
_entity_poly.entity_id
_entity_poly.type
_entity_poly.pdbx_seq_one_letter_code
_entity_poly.pdbx_strand_id
1 'polypeptide(L)'
;MSCTTILVGKKASYDGSTLVARNDDSGSGSFMPKKFTVVTPDKQPKVYRSVISHVEIELPESPLRYTSLPNAVDGEGIWAACGVNELNVSMTATETIASNERVLGADPLVVYSPAKGRKGSTNYSPEKIGGIGEEDIVTIVLPYIKSAREGVIRLGGLLEKYGTYEMNAIAFQDENEIWWLESIGGHHWMARRVPDDCYVVAPNQLGLDSFDFEDAFGKKKDHLCSADLREFIADNHLDLALCKAFNPRDTFGTHSDLDHIYNTPRAWVAQKYFNPTTSKWTGDNADYTPLSDNLPWCRVPEKKITVEDIKWVLSNHYQHTPYDPYTNGAKELYRPIGISRTDVLALVQIRPYVPDALKAVKWIAFGSNVFNSFVGLYANITKTPKYLANTTGNVDSHNFYWASRLLGVIADAHFNRCLPNIDHYQTAVMSKNHEIICKSDKEFASYIKGIKKDKKAAEISFCEKANEEITKMLEAETTKVLNKVVFSASCQMKNSFSRSDA
;
A
#
# COMPACT_ATOMS: atom_id res chain seq x y z
N MET A 1 6.02 1.26 10.25
CA MET A 1 5.05 2.34 9.84
C MET A 1 3.64 1.79 9.90
N SER A 2 2.60 2.64 10.03
CA SER A 2 1.22 2.16 10.31
C SER A 2 0.35 2.25 9.07
N CYS A 3 0.48 1.32 8.14
CA CYS A 3 -0.21 1.28 6.84
C CYS A 3 -1.55 0.52 6.92
N THR A 4 -2.31 0.46 5.82
CA THR A 4 -3.50 -0.39 5.67
C THR A 4 -3.57 -0.85 4.21
N THR A 5 -3.63 -2.17 4.00
CA THR A 5 -3.71 -2.78 2.68
C THR A 5 -5.08 -3.42 2.45
N ILE A 6 -5.60 -3.28 1.23
CA ILE A 6 -6.82 -3.96 0.76
C ILE A 6 -6.47 -4.72 -0.53
N LEU A 7 -6.84 -6.00 -0.54
CA LEU A 7 -6.70 -6.89 -1.68
C LEU A 7 -8.08 -7.33 -2.14
N VAL A 8 -8.36 -7.33 -3.44
CA VAL A 8 -9.65 -7.74 -3.99
C VAL A 8 -9.43 -8.69 -5.16
N GLY A 9 -9.86 -9.93 -4.99
CA GLY A 9 -9.82 -10.97 -6.02
C GLY A 9 -10.70 -10.63 -7.22
N LYS A 10 -10.34 -11.15 -8.38
CA LYS A 10 -10.97 -10.81 -9.67
C LYS A 10 -12.48 -11.06 -9.75
N LYS A 11 -13.02 -12.01 -8.97
CA LYS A 11 -14.45 -12.27 -8.89
C LYS A 11 -15.17 -11.39 -7.86
N ALA A 12 -14.44 -10.80 -6.91
CA ALA A 12 -14.97 -9.85 -5.93
C ALA A 12 -14.97 -8.42 -6.48
N SER A 13 -14.11 -8.08 -7.44
CA SER A 13 -14.08 -6.77 -8.08
C SER A 13 -15.22 -6.55 -9.07
N TYR A 14 -15.55 -5.29 -9.34
CA TYR A 14 -16.71 -4.90 -10.17
C TYR A 14 -16.57 -5.26 -11.65
N ASP A 15 -15.35 -5.34 -12.16
CA ASP A 15 -15.05 -5.49 -13.59
C ASP A 15 -14.18 -6.73 -13.93
N GLY A 16 -13.88 -7.57 -12.94
CA GLY A 16 -13.01 -8.74 -13.11
C GLY A 16 -11.52 -8.46 -13.00
N SER A 17 -11.13 -7.23 -12.69
CA SER A 17 -9.75 -6.87 -12.40
C SER A 17 -9.31 -7.45 -11.05
N THR A 18 -8.03 -7.72 -10.88
CA THR A 18 -7.42 -7.81 -9.56
C THR A 18 -7.14 -6.39 -9.06
N LEU A 19 -7.40 -6.11 -7.77
CA LEU A 19 -7.17 -4.79 -7.15
C LEU A 19 -6.30 -4.96 -5.90
N VAL A 20 -5.21 -4.20 -5.83
CA VAL A 20 -4.34 -4.14 -4.64
C VAL A 20 -4.11 -2.69 -4.28
N ALA A 21 -4.47 -2.32 -3.06
CA ALA A 21 -4.36 -0.95 -2.57
C ALA A 21 -3.67 -0.89 -1.22
N ARG A 22 -2.89 0.17 -0.98
CA ARG A 22 -2.19 0.42 0.28
C ARG A 22 -2.11 1.91 0.58
N ASN A 23 -2.40 2.25 1.84
CA ASN A 23 -1.94 3.51 2.43
C ASN A 23 -0.50 3.34 2.88
N ASP A 24 0.35 4.30 2.52
CA ASP A 24 1.70 4.44 3.06
C ASP A 24 1.69 5.57 4.08
N ASP A 25 1.75 5.21 5.36
CA ASP A 25 1.60 6.15 6.47
C ASP A 25 2.93 6.30 7.22
N SER A 26 3.43 7.51 7.35
CA SER A 26 4.63 7.81 8.13
C SER A 26 4.44 7.66 9.65
N GLY A 27 5.53 7.68 10.38
CA GLY A 27 5.54 7.73 11.84
C GLY A 27 4.88 8.98 12.41
N SER A 28 4.54 8.97 13.70
CA SER A 28 3.91 10.12 14.37
C SER A 28 4.82 11.34 14.32
N GLY A 29 4.25 12.49 13.92
CA GLY A 29 4.97 13.77 13.82
C GLY A 29 5.88 13.90 12.60
N SER A 30 5.85 12.96 11.67
CA SER A 30 6.62 13.00 10.43
C SER A 30 5.78 12.65 9.20
N PHE A 31 6.28 12.95 8.02
CA PHE A 31 5.78 12.47 6.74
C PHE A 31 6.91 12.50 5.71
N MET A 32 6.83 11.63 4.71
CA MET A 32 7.83 11.50 3.65
C MET A 32 7.23 11.91 2.31
N PRO A 33 7.68 13.02 1.70
CA PRO A 33 7.21 13.40 0.37
C PRO A 33 7.46 12.30 -0.65
N LYS A 34 6.43 11.93 -1.42
CA LYS A 34 6.50 10.91 -2.47
C LYS A 34 6.37 11.52 -3.85
N LYS A 35 6.90 10.84 -4.84
CA LYS A 35 6.81 11.22 -6.25
C LYS A 35 6.45 10.01 -7.11
N PHE A 36 5.81 10.24 -8.27
CA PHE A 36 5.53 9.18 -9.23
C PHE A 36 6.65 9.13 -10.26
N THR A 37 7.33 7.99 -10.39
CA THR A 37 8.51 7.83 -11.26
C THR A 37 8.43 6.59 -12.13
N VAL A 38 9.22 6.60 -13.23
CA VAL A 38 9.57 5.40 -14.01
C VAL A 38 11.05 5.10 -13.78
N VAL A 39 11.34 3.84 -13.49
CA VAL A 39 12.70 3.31 -13.42
C VAL A 39 12.94 2.45 -14.66
N THR A 40 13.82 2.92 -15.54
CA THR A 40 14.20 2.21 -16.76
C THR A 40 15.34 1.22 -16.50
N PRO A 41 15.51 0.17 -17.31
CA PRO A 41 16.57 -0.84 -17.11
C PRO A 41 17.98 -0.29 -16.94
N ASP A 42 18.32 0.77 -17.68
CA ASP A 42 19.63 1.43 -17.64
C ASP A 42 19.91 2.20 -16.34
N LYS A 43 18.87 2.52 -15.58
CA LYS A 43 18.97 3.20 -14.27
C LYS A 43 19.03 2.27 -13.08
N GLN A 44 18.92 0.97 -13.32
CA GLN A 44 18.94 -0.01 -12.24
C GLN A 44 20.36 -0.47 -11.94
N PRO A 45 20.77 -0.56 -10.66
CA PRO A 45 22.12 -0.95 -10.30
C PRO A 45 22.32 -2.46 -10.54
N LYS A 46 23.57 -2.89 -10.78
CA LYS A 46 23.93 -4.33 -10.77
C LYS A 46 24.04 -4.89 -9.35
N VAL A 47 24.43 -4.05 -8.40
CA VAL A 47 24.48 -4.35 -6.98
C VAL A 47 23.66 -3.30 -6.26
N TYR A 48 22.63 -3.73 -5.55
CA TYR A 48 21.83 -2.88 -4.68
C TYR A 48 22.52 -2.77 -3.32
N ARG A 49 22.53 -1.58 -2.73
CA ARG A 49 23.00 -1.35 -1.38
C ARG A 49 21.96 -0.57 -0.59
N SER A 50 21.48 -1.14 0.51
CA SER A 50 20.56 -0.46 1.43
C SER A 50 21.25 0.73 2.12
N VAL A 51 20.52 1.83 2.25
CA VAL A 51 20.97 3.01 3.02
C VAL A 51 20.84 2.77 4.52
N ILE A 52 19.88 1.95 4.94
CA ILE A 52 19.54 1.70 6.34
C ILE A 52 20.36 0.54 6.93
N SER A 53 20.33 -0.58 6.25
CA SER A 53 20.90 -1.84 6.77
C SER A 53 22.30 -2.14 6.26
N HIS A 54 22.74 -1.42 5.22
CA HIS A 54 23.99 -1.65 4.48
C HIS A 54 24.08 -3.02 3.79
N VAL A 55 22.98 -3.78 3.69
CA VAL A 55 22.96 -5.04 2.93
C VAL A 55 23.29 -4.78 1.45
N GLU A 56 24.16 -5.60 0.90
CA GLU A 56 24.50 -5.60 -0.53
C GLU A 56 23.91 -6.82 -1.21
N ILE A 57 23.17 -6.59 -2.30
CA ILE A 57 22.47 -7.64 -3.03
C ILE A 57 22.84 -7.56 -4.51
N GLU A 58 23.48 -8.59 -5.04
CA GLU A 58 23.68 -8.74 -6.47
C GLU A 58 22.34 -8.96 -7.16
N LEU A 59 22.04 -8.11 -8.13
CA LEU A 59 20.77 -8.14 -8.84
C LEU A 59 20.90 -8.91 -10.16
N PRO A 60 19.86 -9.63 -10.60
CA PRO A 60 19.88 -10.34 -11.88
C PRO A 60 20.10 -9.40 -13.06
N GLU A 61 20.65 -9.94 -14.14
CA GLU A 61 20.73 -9.24 -15.42
C GLU A 61 19.34 -9.05 -16.04
N SER A 62 19.21 -8.05 -16.94
CA SER A 62 17.99 -7.79 -17.71
C SER A 62 16.76 -7.41 -16.85
N PRO A 63 16.86 -6.40 -16.01
CA PRO A 63 15.73 -5.90 -15.24
C PRO A 63 14.63 -5.34 -16.15
N LEU A 64 13.38 -5.49 -15.74
CA LEU A 64 12.23 -4.88 -16.40
C LEU A 64 12.10 -3.40 -16.01
N ARG A 65 11.58 -2.58 -16.92
CA ARG A 65 11.10 -1.23 -16.58
C ARG A 65 9.91 -1.32 -15.64
N TYR A 66 9.83 -0.42 -14.66
CA TYR A 66 8.69 -0.33 -13.77
C TYR A 66 8.36 1.11 -13.36
N THR A 67 7.10 1.34 -12.99
CA THR A 67 6.66 2.58 -12.34
C THR A 67 6.68 2.41 -10.83
N SER A 68 7.02 3.47 -10.10
CA SER A 68 7.19 3.44 -8.65
C SER A 68 6.71 4.72 -7.97
N LEU A 69 6.52 4.67 -6.66
CA LEU A 69 6.19 5.80 -5.78
C LEU A 69 7.23 5.93 -4.65
N PRO A 70 8.49 6.27 -4.98
CA PRO A 70 9.56 6.40 -4.00
C PRO A 70 9.49 7.71 -3.24
N ASN A 71 10.35 7.82 -2.20
CA ASN A 71 10.65 9.09 -1.56
C ASN A 71 11.11 10.12 -2.58
N ALA A 72 10.71 11.38 -2.34
CA ALA A 72 11.12 12.51 -3.16
C ALA A 72 12.44 13.13 -2.70
N VAL A 73 12.85 12.88 -1.44
CA VAL A 73 14.08 13.38 -0.84
C VAL A 73 15.18 12.34 -1.05
N ASP A 74 16.31 12.78 -1.61
CA ASP A 74 17.45 11.92 -1.89
C ASP A 74 18.27 11.64 -0.61
N GLY A 75 18.90 10.46 -0.53
CA GLY A 75 19.80 10.08 0.58
C GLY A 75 19.13 9.43 1.79
N GLU A 76 17.79 9.36 1.81
CA GLU A 76 17.00 8.75 2.90
C GLU A 76 16.52 7.33 2.58
N GLY A 77 16.99 6.75 1.47
CA GLY A 77 16.52 5.47 0.95
C GLY A 77 15.38 5.63 -0.06
N ILE A 78 15.09 4.54 -0.78
CA ILE A 78 14.11 4.57 -1.88
C ILE A 78 12.67 4.56 -1.35
N TRP A 79 12.35 3.67 -0.41
CA TRP A 79 11.02 3.58 0.22
C TRP A 79 9.87 3.61 -0.78
N ALA A 80 9.96 2.78 -1.81
CA ALA A 80 8.92 2.73 -2.84
C ALA A 80 7.63 2.12 -2.29
N ALA A 81 6.56 2.91 -2.18
CA ALA A 81 5.28 2.48 -1.61
C ALA A 81 4.59 1.35 -2.39
N CYS A 82 4.76 1.32 -3.70
CA CYS A 82 4.34 0.24 -4.61
C CYS A 82 4.97 0.41 -5.99
N GLY A 83 4.87 -0.62 -6.82
CA GLY A 83 5.31 -0.57 -8.21
C GLY A 83 4.51 -1.46 -9.14
N VAL A 84 4.63 -1.19 -10.46
CA VAL A 84 4.08 -2.03 -11.54
C VAL A 84 5.14 -2.13 -12.62
N ASN A 85 5.52 -3.36 -13.02
CA ASN A 85 6.47 -3.56 -14.10
C ASN A 85 5.79 -3.62 -15.48
N GLU A 86 6.58 -3.59 -16.55
CA GLU A 86 6.08 -3.57 -17.94
C GLU A 86 5.38 -4.86 -18.40
N LEU A 87 5.35 -5.90 -17.56
CA LEU A 87 4.58 -7.13 -17.77
C LEU A 87 3.26 -7.14 -17.01
N ASN A 88 2.83 -6.00 -16.49
CA ASN A 88 1.62 -5.84 -15.67
C ASN A 88 1.64 -6.67 -14.38
N VAL A 89 2.81 -6.89 -13.80
CA VAL A 89 2.95 -7.45 -12.45
C VAL A 89 3.16 -6.31 -11.49
N SER A 90 2.45 -6.33 -10.37
CA SER A 90 2.59 -5.31 -9.33
C SER A 90 2.93 -5.90 -7.98
N MET A 91 3.48 -5.07 -7.11
CA MET A 91 3.65 -5.36 -5.69
C MET A 91 3.50 -4.10 -4.85
N THR A 92 3.08 -4.28 -3.61
CA THR A 92 3.16 -3.23 -2.58
C THR A 92 4.57 -3.19 -2.00
N ALA A 93 4.88 -2.12 -1.26
CA ALA A 93 5.86 -2.19 -0.21
C ALA A 93 5.25 -2.97 0.97
N THR A 94 5.47 -2.58 2.18
CA THR A 94 5.22 -3.44 3.33
C THR A 94 4.07 -2.95 4.21
N GLU A 95 3.27 -3.88 4.72
CA GLU A 95 2.61 -3.69 6.01
C GLU A 95 3.60 -4.11 7.08
N THR A 96 4.12 -3.18 7.87
CA THR A 96 4.96 -3.55 9.03
C THR A 96 4.11 -4.36 10.00
N ILE A 97 4.53 -5.57 10.30
CA ILE A 97 3.87 -6.50 11.22
C ILE A 97 4.81 -6.84 12.38
N ALA A 98 4.32 -7.56 13.38
CA ALA A 98 5.14 -8.00 14.49
C ALA A 98 4.83 -9.44 14.89
N SER A 99 5.87 -10.22 15.17
CA SER A 99 5.75 -11.53 15.80
C SER A 99 5.88 -11.42 17.33
N ASN A 100 5.40 -12.46 18.01
CA ASN A 100 5.56 -12.59 19.45
C ASN A 100 7.02 -12.90 19.85
N GLU A 101 7.30 -12.79 21.14
CA GLU A 101 8.65 -12.88 21.70
C GLU A 101 9.28 -14.26 21.51
N ARG A 102 8.49 -15.34 21.44
CA ARG A 102 8.99 -16.71 21.23
C ARG A 102 9.51 -16.90 19.83
N VAL A 103 8.79 -16.36 18.83
CA VAL A 103 9.23 -16.35 17.44
C VAL A 103 10.50 -15.52 17.30
N LEU A 104 10.51 -14.30 17.83
CA LEU A 104 11.68 -13.42 17.76
C LEU A 104 12.89 -13.96 18.54
N GLY A 105 12.67 -14.77 19.57
CA GLY A 105 13.73 -15.48 20.29
C GLY A 105 14.31 -16.65 19.47
N ALA A 106 13.48 -17.33 18.68
CA ALA A 106 13.88 -18.46 17.84
C ALA A 106 14.51 -18.03 16.50
N ASP A 107 13.99 -16.95 15.88
CA ASP A 107 14.48 -16.35 14.63
C ASP A 107 14.62 -14.82 14.79
N PRO A 108 15.72 -14.34 15.40
CA PRO A 108 15.94 -12.93 15.67
C PRO A 108 16.07 -12.11 14.40
N LEU A 109 15.57 -10.86 14.45
CA LEU A 109 15.74 -9.88 13.38
C LEU A 109 17.21 -9.58 13.10
N VAL A 110 17.57 -9.40 11.84
CA VAL A 110 18.92 -9.08 11.37
C VAL A 110 19.12 -7.57 11.36
N VAL A 111 19.36 -7.00 12.53
CA VAL A 111 19.44 -5.54 12.73
C VAL A 111 20.85 -5.03 12.50
N TYR A 112 20.96 -3.91 11.77
CA TYR A 112 22.22 -3.21 11.56
C TYR A 112 22.81 -2.68 12.88
N SER A 113 24.13 -2.82 13.03
CA SER A 113 24.87 -2.21 14.14
C SER A 113 26.17 -1.59 13.61
N PRO A 114 26.38 -0.27 13.81
CA PRO A 114 27.60 0.38 13.35
C PRO A 114 28.83 -0.14 14.14
N ALA A 115 29.99 -0.05 13.52
CA ALA A 115 31.24 -0.33 14.19
C ALA A 115 31.41 0.58 15.43
N LYS A 116 31.84 0.01 16.55
CA LYS A 116 32.12 0.75 17.82
C LYS A 116 33.58 0.63 18.23
N GLY A 117 34.13 1.70 18.79
CA GLY A 117 35.52 1.74 19.23
C GLY A 117 36.50 1.92 18.06
N ARG A 118 37.82 2.01 18.41
CA ARG A 118 38.89 2.14 17.41
C ARG A 118 39.35 0.77 16.96
N LYS A 119 39.46 0.53 15.66
CA LYS A 119 39.98 -0.74 15.10
C LYS A 119 41.35 -1.06 15.74
N GLY A 120 41.47 -2.27 16.31
CA GLY A 120 42.65 -2.74 17.03
C GLY A 120 42.65 -2.48 18.53
N SER A 121 41.63 -1.81 19.10
CA SER A 121 41.45 -1.70 20.55
C SER A 121 40.69 -2.89 21.14
N THR A 122 40.81 -3.15 22.42
CA THR A 122 40.08 -4.21 23.14
C THR A 122 38.57 -4.01 23.14
N ASN A 123 38.12 -2.78 22.94
CA ASN A 123 36.70 -2.41 22.90
C ASN A 123 36.17 -2.27 21.47
N TYR A 124 36.89 -2.73 20.44
CA TYR A 124 36.42 -2.68 19.07
C TYR A 124 35.37 -3.75 18.81
N SER A 125 34.22 -3.32 18.32
CA SER A 125 33.19 -4.18 17.72
C SER A 125 33.07 -3.84 16.25
N PRO A 126 33.19 -4.81 15.31
CA PRO A 126 33.02 -4.54 13.91
C PRO A 126 31.55 -4.20 13.57
N GLU A 127 31.37 -3.57 12.46
CA GLU A 127 30.03 -3.37 11.86
C GLU A 127 29.33 -4.72 11.66
N LYS A 128 28.04 -4.76 11.96
CA LYS A 128 27.14 -5.87 11.59
C LYS A 128 26.13 -5.37 10.56
N ILE A 129 26.17 -5.95 9.39
CA ILE A 129 25.23 -5.66 8.30
C ILE A 129 23.84 -6.15 8.71
N GLY A 130 22.81 -5.35 8.43
CA GLY A 130 21.42 -5.70 8.65
C GLY A 130 20.83 -6.50 7.49
N GLY A 131 19.58 -6.95 7.66
CA GLY A 131 18.81 -7.64 6.63
C GLY A 131 18.08 -6.67 5.68
N ILE A 132 17.11 -7.18 4.95
CA ILE A 132 16.26 -6.46 4.01
C ILE A 132 15.13 -5.76 4.78
N GLY A 133 14.69 -4.59 4.34
CA GLY A 133 13.51 -3.90 4.89
C GLY A 133 12.67 -3.22 3.83
N GLU A 134 11.68 -2.45 4.28
CA GLU A 134 10.72 -1.75 3.41
C GLU A 134 11.40 -0.87 2.37
N GLU A 135 12.51 -0.22 2.74
CA GLU A 135 13.31 0.60 1.84
C GLU A 135 13.68 -0.14 0.55
N ASP A 136 13.98 -1.43 0.65
CA ASP A 136 14.67 -2.24 -0.35
C ASP A 136 13.73 -2.98 -1.30
N ILE A 137 12.65 -3.53 -0.72
CA ILE A 137 11.90 -4.68 -1.26
C ILE A 137 11.41 -4.46 -2.70
N VAL A 138 10.77 -3.33 -3.01
CA VAL A 138 10.22 -3.09 -4.36
C VAL A 138 11.33 -3.05 -5.41
N THR A 139 12.47 -2.45 -5.08
CA THR A 139 13.61 -2.28 -6.00
C THR A 139 14.31 -3.59 -6.30
N ILE A 140 14.46 -4.48 -5.30
CA ILE A 140 15.18 -5.74 -5.45
C ILE A 140 14.32 -6.90 -5.98
N VAL A 141 12.99 -6.73 -6.00
CA VAL A 141 12.05 -7.79 -6.41
C VAL A 141 11.35 -7.47 -7.72
N LEU A 142 10.63 -6.35 -7.81
CA LEU A 142 9.69 -6.05 -8.91
C LEU A 142 10.29 -6.09 -10.31
N PRO A 143 11.52 -5.58 -10.55
CA PRO A 143 12.12 -5.61 -11.89
C PRO A 143 12.47 -7.01 -12.41
N TYR A 144 12.44 -8.01 -11.55
CA TYR A 144 12.97 -9.35 -11.81
C TYR A 144 11.92 -10.45 -11.78
N ILE A 145 10.63 -10.09 -11.78
CA ILE A 145 9.50 -11.02 -11.70
C ILE A 145 8.55 -10.88 -12.89
N LYS A 146 7.94 -11.98 -13.32
CA LYS A 146 7.02 -12.06 -14.46
C LYS A 146 5.61 -12.48 -14.06
N SER A 147 5.40 -12.82 -12.78
CA SER A 147 4.10 -13.14 -12.20
C SER A 147 4.07 -12.80 -10.71
N ALA A 148 2.88 -12.72 -10.15
CA ALA A 148 2.68 -12.53 -8.71
C ALA A 148 3.37 -13.64 -7.89
N ARG A 149 3.24 -14.88 -8.34
CA ARG A 149 3.86 -16.05 -7.71
C ARG A 149 5.40 -16.00 -7.73
N GLU A 150 6.01 -15.59 -8.83
CA GLU A 150 7.46 -15.38 -8.89
C GLU A 150 7.93 -14.33 -7.87
N GLY A 151 7.09 -13.32 -7.60
CA GLY A 151 7.35 -12.32 -6.58
C GLY A 151 7.48 -12.92 -5.18
N VAL A 152 6.55 -13.79 -4.81
CA VAL A 152 6.59 -14.53 -3.53
C VAL A 152 7.87 -15.37 -3.43
N ILE A 153 8.16 -16.17 -4.45
CA ILE A 153 9.33 -17.07 -4.46
C ILE A 153 10.63 -16.26 -4.37
N ARG A 154 10.73 -15.17 -5.13
CA ARG A 154 11.92 -14.32 -5.13
C ARG A 154 12.13 -13.64 -3.78
N LEU A 155 11.10 -13.01 -3.23
CA LEU A 155 11.23 -12.35 -1.93
C LEU A 155 11.51 -13.36 -0.82
N GLY A 156 10.81 -14.50 -0.81
CA GLY A 156 11.05 -15.57 0.15
C GLY A 156 12.51 -16.03 0.16
N GLY A 157 13.08 -16.32 -1.02
CA GLY A 157 14.50 -16.71 -1.12
C GLY A 157 15.48 -15.60 -0.71
N LEU A 158 15.12 -14.33 -0.88
CA LEU A 158 15.92 -13.21 -0.39
C LEU A 158 15.86 -13.10 1.15
N LEU A 159 14.67 -13.30 1.75
CA LEU A 159 14.50 -13.32 3.21
C LEU A 159 15.28 -14.49 3.85
N GLU A 160 15.21 -15.70 3.29
CA GLU A 160 15.99 -16.85 3.75
C GLU A 160 17.50 -16.59 3.70
N LYS A 161 17.98 -15.87 2.69
CA LYS A 161 19.41 -15.63 2.47
C LYS A 161 19.98 -14.48 3.28
N TYR A 162 19.25 -13.35 3.36
CA TYR A 162 19.77 -12.10 3.93
C TYR A 162 19.10 -11.73 5.25
N GLY A 163 17.97 -12.34 5.56
CA GLY A 163 17.11 -11.98 6.67
C GLY A 163 16.46 -10.61 6.52
N THR A 164 15.69 -10.22 7.53
CA THR A 164 15.07 -8.89 7.60
C THR A 164 15.36 -8.20 8.93
N TYR A 165 15.51 -6.88 8.92
CA TYR A 165 15.64 -6.09 10.15
C TYR A 165 14.27 -5.66 10.71
N GLU A 166 13.20 -5.86 9.97
CA GLU A 166 11.82 -5.58 10.36
C GLU A 166 10.88 -6.58 9.71
N MET A 167 9.82 -6.96 10.40
CA MET A 167 8.84 -7.88 9.84
C MET A 167 7.83 -7.16 8.96
N ASN A 168 7.49 -7.79 7.86
CA ASN A 168 6.70 -7.18 6.81
C ASN A 168 5.72 -8.16 6.17
N ALA A 169 4.58 -7.62 5.71
CA ALA A 169 3.67 -8.33 4.84
C ALA A 169 3.55 -7.59 3.51
N ILE A 170 3.56 -8.33 2.40
CA ILE A 170 3.67 -7.80 1.04
C ILE A 170 2.64 -8.47 0.13
N ALA A 171 1.93 -7.67 -0.69
CA ALA A 171 1.09 -8.16 -1.76
C ALA A 171 1.82 -8.21 -3.08
N PHE A 172 1.61 -9.30 -3.82
CA PHE A 172 1.99 -9.47 -5.23
C PHE A 172 0.74 -9.70 -6.06
N GLN A 173 0.69 -9.10 -7.25
CA GLN A 173 -0.49 -9.10 -8.10
C GLN A 173 -0.13 -9.22 -9.57
N ASP A 174 -0.89 -10.02 -10.30
CA ASP A 174 -0.99 -10.00 -11.76
C ASP A 174 -2.48 -10.10 -12.20
N GLU A 175 -2.76 -10.27 -13.49
CA GLU A 175 -4.13 -10.37 -14.00
C GLU A 175 -4.88 -11.62 -13.51
N ASN A 176 -4.16 -12.65 -13.05
CA ASN A 176 -4.72 -13.94 -12.71
C ASN A 176 -4.94 -14.12 -11.21
N GLU A 177 -4.00 -13.62 -10.41
CA GLU A 177 -3.97 -13.90 -8.98
C GLU A 177 -3.34 -12.79 -8.14
N ILE A 178 -3.64 -12.82 -6.84
CA ILE A 178 -3.03 -12.00 -5.80
C ILE A 178 -2.45 -12.95 -4.76
N TRP A 179 -1.23 -12.69 -4.32
CA TRP A 179 -0.56 -13.38 -3.23
C TRP A 179 -0.27 -12.41 -2.09
N TRP A 180 -0.42 -12.89 -0.87
CA TRP A 180 -0.07 -12.19 0.36
C TRP A 180 1.02 -12.97 1.07
N LEU A 181 2.18 -12.35 1.27
CA LEU A 181 3.32 -12.90 1.99
C LEU A 181 3.45 -12.20 3.34
N GLU A 182 3.64 -12.94 4.42
CA GLU A 182 3.99 -12.47 5.76
C GLU A 182 5.34 -13.06 6.17
N SER A 183 6.30 -12.20 6.60
CA SER A 183 7.53 -12.67 7.21
C SER A 183 7.28 -13.11 8.66
N ILE A 184 8.04 -14.08 9.13
CA ILE A 184 7.96 -14.68 10.47
C ILE A 184 9.34 -14.62 11.07
N GLY A 185 9.59 -13.74 12.03
CA GLY A 185 10.92 -13.52 12.56
C GLY A 185 11.89 -12.93 11.53
N GLY A 186 13.18 -13.29 11.65
CA GLY A 186 14.25 -12.74 10.83
C GLY A 186 14.37 -13.32 9.43
N HIS A 187 14.05 -14.61 9.23
CA HIS A 187 14.32 -15.32 7.97
C HIS A 187 13.14 -16.11 7.43
N HIS A 188 12.24 -16.58 8.30
CA HIS A 188 11.10 -17.39 7.88
C HIS A 188 9.98 -16.54 7.29
N TRP A 189 9.17 -17.17 6.45
CA TRP A 189 8.04 -16.53 5.78
C TRP A 189 6.97 -17.55 5.41
N MET A 190 5.75 -17.08 5.22
CA MET A 190 4.64 -17.83 4.63
C MET A 190 3.85 -16.92 3.69
N ALA A 191 3.19 -17.52 2.70
CA ALA A 191 2.35 -16.79 1.76
C ALA A 191 1.13 -17.59 1.37
N ARG A 192 0.01 -16.88 1.18
CA ARG A 192 -1.26 -17.46 0.77
C ARG A 192 -1.83 -16.69 -0.42
N ARG A 193 -2.35 -17.44 -1.41
CA ARG A 193 -3.10 -16.88 -2.52
C ARG A 193 -4.46 -16.36 -2.03
N VAL A 194 -4.83 -15.17 -2.44
CA VAL A 194 -6.16 -14.60 -2.15
C VAL A 194 -7.19 -15.31 -3.02
N PRO A 195 -8.27 -15.87 -2.45
CA PRO A 195 -9.34 -16.48 -3.25
C PRO A 195 -9.96 -15.45 -4.20
N ASP A 196 -10.29 -15.89 -5.42
CA ASP A 196 -10.78 -15.00 -6.48
C ASP A 196 -12.05 -14.20 -6.11
N ASP A 197 -12.90 -14.77 -5.28
CA ASP A 197 -14.20 -14.22 -4.85
C ASP A 197 -14.14 -13.46 -3.52
N CYS A 198 -12.93 -13.34 -2.93
CA CYS A 198 -12.73 -12.71 -1.63
C CYS A 198 -12.02 -11.36 -1.74
N TYR A 199 -12.15 -10.59 -0.67
CA TYR A 199 -11.27 -9.47 -0.34
C TYR A 199 -10.52 -9.74 0.97
N VAL A 200 -9.41 -9.03 1.16
CA VAL A 200 -8.60 -9.03 2.38
C VAL A 200 -8.45 -7.59 2.86
N VAL A 201 -8.49 -7.40 4.17
CA VAL A 201 -8.08 -6.14 4.83
C VAL A 201 -6.95 -6.47 5.79
N ALA A 202 -5.79 -5.92 5.53
CA ALA A 202 -4.59 -6.14 6.33
C ALA A 202 -4.14 -4.83 7.00
N PRO A 203 -4.30 -4.69 8.32
CA PRO A 203 -3.61 -3.69 9.14
C PRO A 203 -2.22 -4.19 9.53
N ASN A 204 -1.53 -3.47 10.42
CA ASN A 204 -0.16 -3.78 10.84
C ASN A 204 -0.08 -4.93 11.87
N GLN A 205 -0.65 -6.07 11.55
CA GLN A 205 -0.59 -7.29 12.35
C GLN A 205 -0.59 -8.51 11.44
N LEU A 206 -0.05 -9.64 11.89
CA LEU A 206 -0.18 -10.91 11.19
C LEU A 206 -1.66 -11.19 10.93
N GLY A 207 -2.02 -11.49 9.69
CA GLY A 207 -3.40 -11.59 9.23
C GLY A 207 -3.85 -13.03 8.95
N LEU A 208 -2.96 -13.88 8.42
CA LEU A 208 -3.30 -15.23 8.01
C LEU A 208 -3.88 -16.04 9.19
N ASP A 209 -5.11 -16.49 9.04
CA ASP A 209 -5.87 -17.23 10.06
C ASP A 209 -5.89 -18.73 9.83
N SER A 210 -5.37 -19.19 8.71
CA SER A 210 -5.26 -20.61 8.36
C SER A 210 -4.16 -20.82 7.32
N PHE A 211 -3.51 -21.99 7.35
CA PHE A 211 -2.44 -22.36 6.45
C PHE A 211 -2.43 -23.86 6.18
N ASP A 212 -2.37 -24.26 4.91
CA ASP A 212 -2.32 -25.65 4.50
C ASP A 212 -0.88 -26.07 4.16
N PHE A 213 -0.22 -26.75 5.10
CA PHE A 213 1.12 -27.28 4.94
C PHE A 213 1.20 -28.39 3.89
N GLU A 214 0.12 -29.18 3.70
CA GLU A 214 0.13 -30.25 2.67
C GLU A 214 0.14 -29.65 1.27
N ASP A 215 -0.56 -28.52 1.06
CA ASP A 215 -0.44 -27.77 -0.18
C ASP A 215 0.93 -27.10 -0.30
N ALA A 216 1.43 -26.44 0.75
CA ALA A 216 2.68 -25.69 0.74
C ALA A 216 3.91 -26.56 0.43
N PHE A 217 3.97 -27.77 0.97
CA PHE A 217 5.06 -28.73 0.71
C PHE A 217 4.74 -29.69 -0.46
N GLY A 218 3.49 -29.72 -0.93
CA GLY A 218 3.03 -30.59 -2.01
C GLY A 218 2.83 -29.85 -3.34
N LYS A 219 1.54 -29.56 -3.65
CA LYS A 219 1.14 -28.94 -4.93
C LYS A 219 1.51 -27.46 -5.05
N LYS A 220 1.68 -26.80 -3.93
CA LYS A 220 2.03 -25.37 -3.84
C LYS A 220 1.05 -24.49 -4.59
N LYS A 221 -0.23 -24.84 -4.59
CA LYS A 221 -1.25 -24.17 -5.39
C LYS A 221 -1.65 -22.81 -4.79
N ASP A 222 -2.01 -22.82 -3.52
CA ASP A 222 -2.56 -21.67 -2.81
C ASP A 222 -1.70 -21.26 -1.58
N HIS A 223 -0.66 -22.06 -1.23
CA HIS A 223 0.23 -21.82 -0.08
C HIS A 223 1.70 -22.03 -0.46
N LEU A 224 2.56 -21.15 0.03
CA LEU A 224 4.02 -21.20 -0.11
C LEU A 224 4.65 -20.77 1.22
N CYS A 225 5.80 -21.34 1.60
CA CYS A 225 6.53 -20.95 2.81
C CYS A 225 8.01 -21.30 2.70
N SER A 226 8.79 -20.87 3.69
CA SER A 226 10.18 -21.30 3.91
C SER A 226 10.25 -22.83 3.97
N ALA A 227 11.32 -23.39 3.46
CA ALA A 227 11.46 -24.84 3.29
C ALA A 227 11.41 -25.64 4.61
N ASP A 228 11.84 -25.03 5.69
CA ASP A 228 11.94 -25.61 7.03
C ASP A 228 10.91 -25.05 8.03
N LEU A 229 9.86 -24.34 7.56
CA LEU A 229 8.89 -23.69 8.45
C LEU A 229 8.19 -24.68 9.40
N ARG A 230 7.88 -25.91 8.94
CA ARG A 230 7.25 -26.94 9.76
C ARG A 230 8.15 -27.40 10.89
N GLU A 231 9.41 -27.66 10.57
CA GLU A 231 10.44 -28.03 11.52
C GLU A 231 10.73 -26.88 12.50
N PHE A 232 10.83 -25.66 12.01
CA PHE A 232 11.00 -24.47 12.84
C PHE A 232 9.90 -24.33 13.90
N ILE A 233 8.62 -24.54 13.53
CA ILE A 233 7.51 -24.52 14.44
C ILE A 233 7.62 -25.62 15.49
N ALA A 234 7.94 -26.85 15.07
CA ALA A 234 8.02 -28.03 15.94
C ALA A 234 9.18 -27.93 16.92
N ASP A 235 10.38 -27.61 16.44
CA ASP A 235 11.62 -27.56 17.22
C ASP A 235 11.58 -26.46 18.30
N ASN A 236 10.87 -25.36 18.00
CA ASN A 236 10.72 -24.22 18.91
C ASN A 236 9.38 -24.24 19.70
N HIS A 237 8.58 -25.28 19.56
CA HIS A 237 7.29 -25.44 20.23
C HIS A 237 6.38 -24.21 20.07
N LEU A 238 6.27 -23.67 18.84
CA LEU A 238 5.58 -22.40 18.59
C LEU A 238 4.06 -22.57 18.51
N ASP A 239 3.57 -23.68 17.95
CA ASP A 239 2.13 -23.97 17.91
C ASP A 239 1.66 -24.44 19.30
N LEU A 240 0.77 -23.66 19.90
CA LEU A 240 0.21 -23.93 21.24
C LEU A 240 -1.23 -24.48 21.14
N ALA A 241 -1.75 -24.75 19.95
CA ALA A 241 -3.12 -25.23 19.76
C ALA A 241 -3.27 -26.66 20.29
N LEU A 242 -4.22 -26.87 21.22
CA LEU A 242 -4.50 -28.19 21.75
C LEU A 242 -5.62 -28.93 20.99
N CYS A 243 -6.60 -28.20 20.46
CA CYS A 243 -7.82 -28.76 19.89
C CYS A 243 -8.29 -28.07 18.60
N LYS A 244 -7.54 -27.12 18.08
CA LYS A 244 -7.87 -26.36 16.87
C LYS A 244 -6.90 -26.69 15.74
N ALA A 245 -7.34 -26.43 14.50
CA ALA A 245 -6.42 -26.39 13.36
C ALA A 245 -5.36 -25.30 13.55
N PHE A 246 -4.19 -25.48 12.95
CA PHE A 246 -3.12 -24.51 12.98
C PHE A 246 -3.58 -23.15 12.48
N ASN A 247 -3.34 -22.12 13.29
CA ASN A 247 -3.66 -20.72 13.00
C ASN A 247 -2.38 -19.89 13.09
N PRO A 248 -1.86 -19.40 11.96
CA PRO A 248 -0.61 -18.60 11.94
C PRO A 248 -0.69 -17.35 12.80
N ARG A 249 -1.81 -16.63 12.80
CA ARG A 249 -2.01 -15.43 13.62
C ARG A 249 -1.87 -15.71 15.10
N ASP A 250 -2.50 -16.80 15.58
CA ASP A 250 -2.42 -17.19 16.97
C ASP A 250 -1.03 -17.71 17.36
N THR A 251 -0.35 -18.39 16.41
CA THR A 251 0.98 -18.98 16.62
C THR A 251 2.10 -17.95 16.60
N PHE A 252 2.08 -17.03 15.67
CA PHE A 252 3.21 -16.11 15.39
C PHE A 252 2.93 -14.67 15.81
N GLY A 253 1.68 -14.22 15.80
CA GLY A 253 1.30 -12.82 16.00
C GLY A 253 1.54 -12.31 17.42
N THR A 254 1.60 -11.01 17.54
CA THR A 254 1.50 -10.32 18.84
C THR A 254 0.06 -10.34 19.33
N HIS A 255 -0.12 -10.28 20.64
CA HIS A 255 -1.42 -10.16 21.32
C HIS A 255 -1.36 -8.94 22.26
N SER A 256 -1.02 -7.77 21.70
CA SER A 256 -0.82 -6.56 22.48
C SER A 256 -2.09 -5.70 22.55
N ASP A 257 -2.29 -4.99 23.66
CA ASP A 257 -3.35 -4.00 23.80
C ASP A 257 -3.27 -2.90 22.70
N LEU A 258 -2.08 -2.66 22.14
CA LEU A 258 -1.89 -1.72 21.03
C LEU A 258 -2.57 -2.20 19.75
N ASP A 259 -2.68 -3.50 19.51
CA ASP A 259 -3.39 -4.03 18.35
C ASP A 259 -4.87 -3.64 18.38
N HIS A 260 -5.48 -3.59 19.57
CA HIS A 260 -6.87 -3.16 19.77
C HIS A 260 -7.10 -1.66 19.62
N ILE A 261 -6.04 -0.86 19.56
CA ILE A 261 -6.10 0.59 19.29
C ILE A 261 -5.79 0.89 17.83
N TYR A 262 -4.73 0.25 17.30
CA TYR A 262 -4.15 0.61 16.01
C TYR A 262 -4.55 -0.32 14.87
N ASN A 263 -4.80 -1.60 15.10
CA ASN A 263 -4.91 -2.62 14.06
C ASN A 263 -6.33 -3.18 13.90
N THR A 264 -6.82 -3.93 14.86
CA THR A 264 -8.12 -4.63 14.81
C THR A 264 -9.30 -3.71 14.47
N PRO A 265 -9.40 -2.47 15.05
CA PRO A 265 -10.50 -1.56 14.70
C PRO A 265 -10.54 -1.14 13.23
N ARG A 266 -9.37 -1.04 12.58
CA ARG A 266 -9.28 -0.72 11.13
C ARG A 266 -9.82 -1.87 10.27
N ALA A 267 -9.45 -3.11 10.61
CA ALA A 267 -9.99 -4.29 9.93
C ALA A 267 -11.51 -4.42 10.16
N TRP A 268 -11.97 -4.19 11.39
CA TRP A 268 -13.39 -4.21 11.75
C TRP A 268 -14.22 -3.22 10.93
N VAL A 269 -13.83 -1.95 10.86
CA VAL A 269 -14.62 -0.93 10.15
C VAL A 269 -14.64 -1.17 8.63
N ALA A 270 -13.53 -1.66 8.06
CA ALA A 270 -13.46 -2.00 6.65
C ALA A 270 -14.31 -3.22 6.30
N GLN A 271 -14.25 -4.29 7.11
CA GLN A 271 -15.11 -5.47 6.92
C GLN A 271 -16.59 -5.15 7.13
N LYS A 272 -16.92 -4.29 8.09
CA LYS A 272 -18.29 -3.78 8.28
C LYS A 272 -18.80 -3.06 7.03
N TYR A 273 -17.96 -2.32 6.33
CA TYR A 273 -18.35 -1.65 5.08
C TYR A 273 -18.65 -2.63 3.95
N PHE A 274 -17.80 -3.64 3.74
CA PHE A 274 -17.97 -4.61 2.67
C PHE A 274 -19.01 -5.69 2.94
N ASN A 275 -19.29 -5.95 4.24
CA ASN A 275 -20.23 -6.98 4.69
C ASN A 275 -21.22 -6.43 5.75
N PRO A 276 -22.03 -5.41 5.44
CA PRO A 276 -22.86 -4.72 6.43
C PRO A 276 -23.96 -5.59 7.03
N THR A 277 -24.42 -6.64 6.34
CA THR A 277 -25.58 -7.47 6.74
C THR A 277 -25.26 -8.93 7.04
N THR A 278 -24.15 -9.47 6.52
CA THR A 278 -23.74 -10.89 6.74
C THR A 278 -23.15 -11.13 8.12
N SER A 279 -22.90 -10.09 8.90
CA SER A 279 -22.48 -10.16 10.31
C SER A 279 -23.10 -9.02 11.10
N LYS A 280 -23.25 -9.25 12.41
CA LYS A 280 -23.67 -8.22 13.36
C LYS A 280 -22.43 -7.47 13.87
N TRP A 281 -22.38 -6.17 13.64
CA TRP A 281 -21.20 -5.33 13.90
C TRP A 281 -21.34 -4.44 15.14
N THR A 282 -22.54 -4.40 15.75
CA THR A 282 -22.85 -3.52 16.87
C THR A 282 -23.88 -4.16 17.80
N GLY A 283 -23.94 -3.67 19.05
CA GLY A 283 -24.88 -4.17 20.08
C GLY A 283 -24.31 -5.35 20.88
N ASP A 284 -25.07 -5.78 21.90
CA ASP A 284 -24.62 -6.77 22.86
C ASP A 284 -24.42 -8.18 22.27
N ASN A 285 -25.03 -8.46 21.12
CA ASN A 285 -24.90 -9.71 20.38
C ASN A 285 -24.14 -9.54 19.08
N ALA A 286 -23.16 -8.63 19.01
CA ALA A 286 -22.31 -8.45 17.84
C ALA A 286 -21.45 -9.70 17.60
N ASP A 287 -21.37 -10.16 16.34
CA ASP A 287 -20.45 -11.23 15.94
C ASP A 287 -18.99 -10.73 16.02
N TYR A 288 -18.79 -9.45 15.70
CA TYR A 288 -17.48 -8.79 15.72
C TYR A 288 -17.59 -7.37 16.29
N THR A 289 -16.61 -7.02 17.10
CA THR A 289 -16.41 -5.68 17.67
C THR A 289 -15.07 -5.10 17.20
N PRO A 290 -14.80 -3.82 17.44
CA PRO A 290 -13.48 -3.26 17.17
C PRO A 290 -12.29 -3.97 17.84
N LEU A 291 -12.56 -4.78 18.87
CA LEU A 291 -11.56 -5.51 19.67
C LEU A 291 -11.51 -7.02 19.35
N SER A 292 -12.17 -7.47 18.29
CA SER A 292 -12.26 -8.89 17.96
C SER A 292 -10.99 -9.43 17.30
N ASP A 293 -10.27 -10.33 17.95
CA ASP A 293 -9.07 -10.97 17.43
C ASP A 293 -9.35 -12.02 16.36
N ASN A 294 -10.60 -12.48 16.26
CA ASN A 294 -11.05 -13.52 15.34
C ASN A 294 -11.69 -12.99 14.05
N LEU A 295 -11.40 -11.75 13.66
CA LEU A 295 -11.79 -11.24 12.34
C LEU A 295 -11.19 -12.11 11.24
N PRO A 296 -11.99 -12.63 10.27
CA PRO A 296 -11.48 -13.46 9.19
C PRO A 296 -10.43 -12.72 8.36
N TRP A 297 -9.37 -13.42 7.94
CA TRP A 297 -8.36 -12.86 7.05
C TRP A 297 -8.95 -12.42 5.72
N CYS A 298 -9.78 -13.26 5.10
CA CYS A 298 -10.47 -12.95 3.85
C CYS A 298 -11.98 -13.26 3.95
N ARG A 299 -12.77 -12.49 3.17
CA ARG A 299 -14.25 -12.66 3.11
C ARG A 299 -14.76 -12.45 1.71
N VAL A 300 -15.87 -13.09 1.38
CA VAL A 300 -16.68 -12.78 0.19
C VAL A 300 -17.47 -11.49 0.49
N PRO A 301 -17.36 -10.42 -0.31
CA PRO A 301 -18.11 -9.20 -0.06
C PRO A 301 -19.59 -9.37 -0.44
N GLU A 302 -20.48 -8.59 0.16
CA GLU A 302 -21.92 -8.61 -0.18
C GLU A 302 -22.25 -8.05 -1.56
N LYS A 303 -21.37 -7.20 -2.08
CA LYS A 303 -21.47 -6.62 -3.44
C LYS A 303 -20.08 -6.53 -4.06
N LYS A 304 -20.02 -6.41 -5.39
CA LYS A 304 -18.77 -6.14 -6.09
C LYS A 304 -18.12 -4.87 -5.59
N ILE A 305 -16.80 -4.93 -5.41
CA ILE A 305 -15.98 -3.83 -4.88
C ILE A 305 -15.43 -3.00 -6.04
N THR A 306 -15.61 -1.68 -5.96
CA THR A 306 -15.11 -0.70 -6.93
C THR A 306 -13.83 -0.02 -6.43
N VAL A 307 -13.19 0.75 -7.31
CA VAL A 307 -12.06 1.62 -6.96
C VAL A 307 -12.50 2.69 -5.94
N GLU A 308 -13.72 3.21 -6.11
CA GLU A 308 -14.33 4.20 -5.22
C GLU A 308 -14.59 3.65 -3.82
N ASP A 309 -15.08 2.41 -3.72
CA ASP A 309 -15.26 1.73 -2.44
C ASP A 309 -13.93 1.60 -1.68
N ILE A 310 -12.86 1.22 -2.39
CA ILE A 310 -11.52 1.13 -1.80
C ILE A 310 -11.02 2.50 -1.35
N LYS A 311 -11.18 3.55 -2.19
CA LYS A 311 -10.83 4.92 -1.82
C LYS A 311 -11.57 5.35 -0.57
N TRP A 312 -12.87 5.08 -0.48
CA TRP A 312 -13.68 5.42 0.68
C TRP A 312 -13.21 4.70 1.94
N VAL A 313 -12.99 3.38 1.87
CA VAL A 313 -12.52 2.60 3.03
C VAL A 313 -11.14 3.07 3.49
N LEU A 314 -10.19 3.30 2.57
CA LEU A 314 -8.85 3.76 2.91
C LEU A 314 -8.79 5.25 3.32
N SER A 315 -9.91 5.96 3.20
CA SER A 315 -10.11 7.31 3.74
C SER A 315 -10.94 7.32 5.02
N ASN A 316 -11.34 6.15 5.52
CA ASN A 316 -12.28 6.04 6.63
C ASN A 316 -11.68 6.59 7.92
N HIS A 317 -12.43 7.46 8.59
CA HIS A 317 -12.13 8.03 9.89
C HIS A 317 -13.19 7.68 10.94
N TYR A 318 -13.83 6.51 10.79
CA TYR A 318 -14.95 6.04 11.62
C TYR A 318 -16.21 6.89 11.52
N GLN A 319 -16.41 7.61 10.41
CA GLN A 319 -17.60 8.45 10.19
C GLN A 319 -18.88 7.64 10.43
N HIS A 320 -19.88 8.32 10.99
CA HIS A 320 -21.15 7.73 11.45
C HIS A 320 -21.02 6.70 12.60
N THR A 321 -19.93 6.74 13.36
CA THR A 321 -19.73 5.99 14.59
C THR A 321 -19.36 6.93 15.75
N PRO A 322 -19.46 6.47 17.01
CA PRO A 322 -18.98 7.25 18.15
C PRO A 322 -17.46 7.51 18.18
N TYR A 323 -16.71 6.91 17.27
CA TYR A 323 -15.24 6.97 17.21
C TYR A 323 -14.71 7.98 16.18
N ASP A 324 -15.62 8.68 15.49
CA ASP A 324 -15.25 9.69 14.48
C ASP A 324 -14.58 10.90 15.13
N PRO A 325 -13.29 11.18 14.86
CA PRO A 325 -12.56 12.30 15.49
C PRO A 325 -13.12 13.68 15.12
N TYR A 326 -13.90 13.80 14.03
CA TYR A 326 -14.53 15.06 13.62
C TYR A 326 -15.88 15.30 14.29
N THR A 327 -16.34 14.40 15.15
CA THR A 327 -17.57 14.56 15.94
C THR A 327 -17.28 15.27 17.27
N ASN A 328 -18.12 16.23 17.65
CA ASN A 328 -18.01 16.91 18.94
C ASN A 328 -18.10 15.92 20.11
N GLY A 329 -17.10 15.95 21.00
CA GLY A 329 -17.02 15.05 22.15
C GLY A 329 -16.55 13.63 21.80
N ALA A 330 -16.03 13.43 20.59
CA ALA A 330 -15.42 12.17 20.20
C ALA A 330 -14.28 11.79 21.15
N LYS A 331 -14.22 10.51 21.50
CA LYS A 331 -13.07 9.95 22.19
C LYS A 331 -12.14 9.37 21.12
N GLU A 332 -10.88 9.76 21.14
CA GLU A 332 -9.82 9.20 20.28
C GLU A 332 -9.43 7.79 20.79
N LEU A 333 -10.35 6.84 20.68
CA LEU A 333 -10.15 5.47 21.15
C LEU A 333 -9.37 4.62 20.15
N TYR A 334 -9.60 4.84 18.85
CA TYR A 334 -9.06 4.00 17.78
C TYR A 334 -8.41 4.85 16.71
N ARG A 335 -7.29 4.37 16.18
CA ARG A 335 -6.59 5.00 15.06
C ARG A 335 -7.42 4.89 13.78
N PRO A 336 -7.78 6.00 13.11
CA PRO A 336 -8.47 5.97 11.83
C PRO A 336 -7.62 5.36 10.71
N ILE A 337 -8.26 4.84 9.64
CA ILE A 337 -7.58 4.43 8.42
C ILE A 337 -7.08 5.66 7.67
N GLY A 338 -8.00 6.61 7.36
CA GLY A 338 -7.66 7.90 6.77
C GLY A 338 -7.05 8.82 7.83
N ILE A 339 -5.76 9.06 7.74
CA ILE A 339 -4.99 9.82 8.75
C ILE A 339 -4.13 10.90 8.10
N SER A 340 -3.81 11.94 8.87
CA SER A 340 -2.98 13.07 8.40
C SER A 340 -1.58 12.68 7.92
N ARG A 341 -1.06 11.56 8.45
CA ARG A 341 0.30 11.04 8.18
C ARG A 341 0.40 10.19 6.91
N THR A 342 -0.70 9.95 6.19
CA THR A 342 -0.64 9.26 4.90
C THR A 342 0.20 10.07 3.93
N ASP A 343 1.23 9.47 3.37
CA ASP A 343 2.10 10.07 2.36
C ASP A 343 1.53 9.83 0.96
N VAL A 344 1.10 8.60 0.73
CA VAL A 344 0.43 8.21 -0.51
C VAL A 344 -0.56 7.07 -0.26
N LEU A 345 -1.69 7.13 -0.92
CA LEU A 345 -2.56 6.00 -1.18
C LEU A 345 -2.36 5.60 -2.64
N ALA A 346 -1.98 4.35 -2.86
CA ALA A 346 -1.85 3.78 -4.18
C ALA A 346 -2.74 2.54 -4.32
N LEU A 347 -3.44 2.44 -5.47
CA LEU A 347 -4.16 1.24 -5.88
C LEU A 347 -3.68 0.85 -7.27
N VAL A 348 -3.39 -0.41 -7.49
CA VAL A 348 -3.14 -0.97 -8.82
C VAL A 348 -4.34 -1.82 -9.23
N GLN A 349 -4.93 -1.47 -10.37
CA GLN A 349 -5.99 -2.21 -11.04
C GLN A 349 -5.40 -2.88 -12.27
N ILE A 350 -5.45 -4.21 -12.35
CA ILE A 350 -5.00 -4.96 -13.53
C ILE A 350 -6.22 -5.54 -14.23
N ARG A 351 -6.50 -5.00 -15.41
CA ARG A 351 -7.75 -5.19 -16.18
C ARG A 351 -7.56 -6.26 -17.26
N PRO A 352 -8.12 -7.49 -17.10
CA PRO A 352 -7.88 -8.60 -18.04
C PRO A 352 -8.59 -8.43 -19.40
N TYR A 353 -9.52 -7.51 -19.53
CA TYR A 353 -10.40 -7.32 -20.70
C TYR A 353 -9.91 -6.27 -21.70
N VAL A 354 -8.76 -5.64 -21.45
CA VAL A 354 -8.14 -4.66 -22.35
C VAL A 354 -6.78 -5.16 -22.86
N PRO A 355 -6.24 -4.60 -23.95
CA PRO A 355 -4.90 -4.93 -24.43
C PRO A 355 -3.80 -4.73 -23.36
N ASP A 356 -2.73 -5.51 -23.42
CA ASP A 356 -1.63 -5.50 -22.42
C ASP A 356 -1.08 -4.09 -22.14
N ALA A 357 -0.99 -3.26 -23.15
CA ALA A 357 -0.54 -1.88 -23.01
C ALA A 357 -1.41 -1.02 -22.08
N LEU A 358 -2.68 -1.35 -21.92
CA LEU A 358 -3.67 -0.61 -21.14
C LEU A 358 -4.06 -1.32 -19.82
N LYS A 359 -3.57 -2.56 -19.58
CA LYS A 359 -4.04 -3.40 -18.48
C LYS A 359 -3.87 -2.76 -17.11
N ALA A 360 -2.67 -2.30 -16.80
CA ALA A 360 -2.39 -1.74 -15.49
C ALA A 360 -2.72 -0.26 -15.43
N VAL A 361 -3.68 0.09 -14.58
CA VAL A 361 -3.99 1.47 -14.16
C VAL A 361 -3.56 1.63 -12.71
N LYS A 362 -2.69 2.59 -12.46
CA LYS A 362 -2.25 2.97 -11.12
C LYS A 362 -3.03 4.19 -10.65
N TRP A 363 -3.86 4.00 -9.64
CA TRP A 363 -4.60 5.06 -8.96
C TRP A 363 -3.75 5.61 -7.82
N ILE A 364 -3.57 6.92 -7.78
CA ILE A 364 -2.67 7.60 -6.85
C ILE A 364 -3.42 8.74 -6.17
N ALA A 365 -3.23 8.87 -4.86
CA ALA A 365 -3.62 10.05 -4.09
C ALA A 365 -2.51 10.37 -3.09
N PHE A 366 -2.05 11.61 -3.05
CA PHE A 366 -1.02 12.07 -2.12
C PHE A 366 -1.62 12.79 -0.91
N GLY A 367 -0.94 12.69 0.24
CA GLY A 367 -1.33 13.33 1.48
C GLY A 367 -2.52 12.66 2.16
N SER A 368 -3.23 13.39 3.03
CA SER A 368 -4.35 12.86 3.79
C SER A 368 -5.50 12.41 2.90
N ASN A 369 -5.86 11.14 2.99
CA ASN A 369 -6.89 10.53 2.15
C ASN A 369 -8.30 11.08 2.38
N VAL A 370 -8.58 11.67 3.52
CA VAL A 370 -9.87 12.32 3.80
C VAL A 370 -10.12 13.46 2.81
N PHE A 371 -9.07 14.20 2.42
CA PHE A 371 -9.18 15.44 1.65
C PHE A 371 -8.72 15.34 0.20
N ASN A 372 -7.89 14.35 -0.14
CA ASN A 372 -7.35 14.17 -1.49
C ASN A 372 -8.30 13.41 -2.43
N SER A 373 -7.96 13.33 -3.71
CA SER A 373 -8.69 12.54 -4.70
C SER A 373 -7.78 11.51 -5.38
N PHE A 374 -8.37 10.37 -5.82
CA PHE A 374 -7.70 9.42 -6.68
C PHE A 374 -7.56 9.94 -8.11
N VAL A 375 -6.38 9.71 -8.70
CA VAL A 375 -6.12 9.86 -10.12
C VAL A 375 -5.56 8.57 -10.69
N GLY A 376 -6.24 7.97 -11.66
CA GLY A 376 -5.83 6.75 -12.35
C GLY A 376 -5.01 7.06 -13.59
N LEU A 377 -3.83 6.45 -13.69
CA LEU A 377 -2.86 6.64 -14.76
C LEU A 377 -2.45 5.29 -15.34
N TYR A 378 -2.30 5.20 -16.66
CA TYR A 378 -1.73 4.00 -17.29
C TYR A 378 -0.29 3.81 -16.83
N ALA A 379 0.06 2.56 -16.47
CA ALA A 379 1.39 2.24 -15.97
C ALA A 379 2.42 1.91 -17.07
N ASN A 380 1.98 1.61 -18.30
CA ASN A 380 2.87 1.29 -19.41
C ASN A 380 3.45 2.55 -20.08
N ILE A 381 4.37 3.21 -19.39
CA ILE A 381 4.97 4.50 -19.77
C ILE A 381 6.48 4.47 -19.57
N THR A 382 7.20 5.39 -20.19
CA THR A 382 8.65 5.60 -19.99
C THR A 382 8.96 6.91 -19.27
N LYS A 383 7.99 7.82 -19.19
CA LYS A 383 8.09 9.08 -18.43
C LYS A 383 6.78 9.36 -17.72
N THR A 384 6.88 9.99 -16.57
CA THR A 384 5.72 10.39 -15.76
C THR A 384 5.38 11.86 -15.99
N PRO A 385 4.09 12.25 -15.89
CA PRO A 385 3.70 13.65 -15.95
C PRO A 385 4.40 14.48 -14.87
N LYS A 386 4.89 15.67 -15.25
CA LYS A 386 5.69 16.53 -14.38
C LYS A 386 5.00 16.87 -13.06
N TYR A 387 3.70 17.13 -13.09
CA TYR A 387 2.91 17.51 -11.90
C TYR A 387 2.91 16.45 -10.79
N LEU A 388 3.10 15.14 -11.12
CA LEU A 388 3.23 14.05 -10.16
C LEU A 388 4.70 13.65 -9.89
N ALA A 389 5.63 14.06 -10.75
CA ALA A 389 7.03 13.62 -10.72
C ALA A 389 7.98 14.62 -10.05
N ASN A 390 7.62 15.91 -9.98
CA ASN A 390 8.51 16.99 -9.56
C ASN A 390 8.47 17.32 -8.06
N THR A 391 7.94 16.43 -7.24
CA THR A 391 7.95 16.58 -5.78
C THR A 391 9.38 16.63 -5.25
N THR A 392 9.63 17.54 -4.32
CA THR A 392 10.88 17.69 -3.57
C THR A 392 10.57 17.84 -2.08
N GLY A 393 11.57 17.95 -1.22
CA GLY A 393 11.39 18.26 0.20
C GLY A 393 10.85 19.67 0.49
N ASN A 394 10.87 20.55 -0.49
CA ASN A 394 10.37 21.94 -0.35
C ASN A 394 8.91 22.03 -0.78
N VAL A 395 8.12 22.79 -0.02
CA VAL A 395 6.69 23.04 -0.32
C VAL A 395 6.55 23.83 -1.62
N ASP A 396 5.81 23.28 -2.58
CA ASP A 396 5.50 23.89 -3.86
C ASP A 396 4.12 23.44 -4.35
N SER A 397 3.16 24.38 -4.40
CA SER A 397 1.79 24.10 -4.86
C SER A 397 1.68 23.72 -6.36
N HIS A 398 2.77 23.83 -7.14
CA HIS A 398 2.82 23.44 -8.54
C HIS A 398 3.15 21.95 -8.74
N ASN A 399 3.08 21.15 -7.69
CA ASN A 399 3.08 19.70 -7.78
C ASN A 399 1.94 19.09 -6.97
N PHE A 400 1.52 17.89 -7.37
CA PHE A 400 0.32 17.26 -6.80
C PHE A 400 0.50 16.87 -5.32
N TYR A 401 1.70 16.45 -4.91
CA TYR A 401 1.96 16.09 -3.52
C TYR A 401 1.71 17.28 -2.57
N TRP A 402 2.41 18.40 -2.80
CA TRP A 402 2.30 19.56 -1.92
C TRP A 402 0.96 20.29 -2.04
N ALA A 403 0.37 20.33 -3.25
CA ALA A 403 -0.98 20.87 -3.42
C ALA A 403 -2.01 20.07 -2.58
N SER A 404 -1.91 18.74 -2.56
CA SER A 404 -2.75 17.87 -1.73
C SER A 404 -2.48 18.05 -0.23
N ARG A 405 -1.21 18.23 0.18
CA ARG A 405 -0.88 18.53 1.58
C ARG A 405 -1.44 19.87 2.04
N LEU A 406 -1.30 20.92 1.23
CA LEU A 406 -1.86 22.24 1.51
C LEU A 406 -3.39 22.18 1.66
N LEU A 407 -4.05 21.48 0.73
CA LEU A 407 -5.49 21.25 0.80
C LEU A 407 -5.89 20.58 2.12
N GLY A 408 -5.20 19.50 2.49
CA GLY A 408 -5.47 18.75 3.72
C GLY A 408 -5.26 19.59 4.98
N VAL A 409 -4.13 20.30 5.10
CA VAL A 409 -3.80 21.15 6.26
C VAL A 409 -4.87 22.23 6.49
N ILE A 410 -5.36 22.85 5.41
CA ILE A 410 -6.38 23.91 5.54
C ILE A 410 -7.76 23.30 5.81
N ALA A 411 -8.12 22.23 5.10
CA ALA A 411 -9.43 21.60 5.22
C ALA A 411 -9.64 20.91 6.57
N ASP A 412 -8.60 20.30 7.16
CA ASP A 412 -8.65 19.65 8.47
C ASP A 412 -9.05 20.62 9.58
N ALA A 413 -8.44 21.81 9.62
CA ALA A 413 -8.77 22.86 10.59
C ALA A 413 -10.20 23.42 10.42
N HIS A 414 -10.83 23.22 9.27
CA HIS A 414 -12.14 23.74 8.90
C HIS A 414 -13.07 22.67 8.32
N PHE A 415 -12.98 21.43 8.84
CA PHE A 415 -13.58 20.21 8.26
C PHE A 415 -15.01 20.40 7.76
N ASN A 416 -15.95 20.75 8.66
CA ASN A 416 -17.37 20.87 8.30
C ASN A 416 -17.67 21.93 7.22
N ARG A 417 -16.83 22.97 7.09
CA ARG A 417 -16.97 24.01 6.08
C ARG A 417 -16.37 23.63 4.74
N CYS A 418 -15.31 22.84 4.78
CA CYS A 418 -14.59 22.43 3.58
C CYS A 418 -15.14 21.15 2.95
N LEU A 419 -15.80 20.29 3.73
CA LEU A 419 -16.31 18.99 3.31
C LEU A 419 -17.11 19.04 1.99
N PRO A 420 -18.10 19.93 1.77
CA PRO A 420 -18.83 19.97 0.50
C PRO A 420 -17.94 20.27 -0.72
N ASN A 421 -16.89 21.09 -0.54
CA ASN A 421 -15.93 21.38 -1.61
C ASN A 421 -15.01 20.20 -1.89
N ILE A 422 -14.64 19.43 -0.86
CA ILE A 422 -13.85 18.21 -0.97
C ILE A 422 -14.63 17.12 -1.70
N ASP A 423 -15.89 16.87 -1.32
CA ASP A 423 -16.76 15.88 -1.97
C ASP A 423 -16.94 16.19 -3.46
N HIS A 424 -17.23 17.45 -3.80
CA HIS A 424 -17.31 17.88 -5.20
C HIS A 424 -16.00 17.69 -5.97
N TYR A 425 -14.87 17.97 -5.33
CA TYR A 425 -13.55 17.78 -5.93
C TYR A 425 -13.26 16.31 -6.21
N GLN A 426 -13.47 15.44 -5.23
CA GLN A 426 -13.26 14.00 -5.35
C GLN A 426 -14.14 13.42 -6.47
N THR A 427 -15.43 13.76 -6.47
CA THR A 427 -16.36 13.34 -7.53
C THR A 427 -15.94 13.84 -8.91
N ALA A 428 -15.58 15.13 -9.03
CA ALA A 428 -15.20 15.72 -10.31
C ALA A 428 -13.93 15.12 -10.89
N VAL A 429 -12.90 14.89 -10.06
CA VAL A 429 -11.65 14.27 -10.52
C VAL A 429 -11.89 12.83 -10.95
N MET A 430 -12.55 12.02 -10.12
CA MET A 430 -12.73 10.60 -10.44
C MET A 430 -13.66 10.40 -11.64
N SER A 431 -14.77 11.12 -11.76
CA SER A 431 -15.68 10.99 -12.91
C SER A 431 -15.01 11.39 -14.23
N LYS A 432 -14.29 12.51 -14.27
CA LYS A 432 -13.54 12.95 -15.46
C LYS A 432 -12.38 12.00 -15.80
N ASN A 433 -11.71 11.45 -14.79
CA ASN A 433 -10.67 10.45 -15.01
C ASN A 433 -11.22 9.18 -15.67
N HIS A 434 -12.35 8.66 -15.16
CA HIS A 434 -13.05 7.54 -15.81
C HIS A 434 -13.47 7.86 -17.25
N GLU A 435 -13.97 9.06 -17.52
CA GLU A 435 -14.32 9.50 -18.87
C GLU A 435 -13.10 9.41 -19.82
N ILE A 436 -11.95 9.96 -19.39
CA ILE A 436 -10.72 9.92 -20.20
C ILE A 436 -10.24 8.49 -20.41
N ILE A 437 -10.22 7.64 -19.37
CA ILE A 437 -9.83 6.23 -19.48
C ILE A 437 -10.78 5.49 -20.44
N CYS A 438 -12.10 5.61 -20.26
CA CYS A 438 -13.08 4.96 -21.14
C CYS A 438 -12.97 5.39 -22.60
N LYS A 439 -12.70 6.67 -22.85
CA LYS A 439 -12.45 7.21 -24.19
C LYS A 439 -11.18 6.61 -24.78
N SER A 440 -10.07 6.64 -24.02
CA SER A 440 -8.77 6.10 -24.44
C SER A 440 -8.85 4.61 -24.76
N ASP A 441 -9.49 3.81 -23.91
CA ASP A 441 -9.67 2.37 -24.14
C ASP A 441 -10.40 2.08 -25.46
N LYS A 442 -11.44 2.87 -25.80
CA LYS A 442 -12.19 2.74 -27.08
C LYS A 442 -11.37 3.16 -28.30
N GLU A 443 -10.55 4.18 -28.17
CA GLU A 443 -9.76 4.75 -29.28
C GLU A 443 -8.49 3.94 -29.57
N PHE A 444 -7.96 3.20 -28.59
CA PHE A 444 -6.66 2.51 -28.69
C PHE A 444 -6.58 1.55 -29.86
N ALA A 445 -7.59 0.70 -30.07
CA ALA A 445 -7.54 -0.30 -31.15
C ALA A 445 -7.44 0.35 -32.53
N SER A 446 -8.17 1.47 -32.75
CA SER A 446 -8.12 2.23 -34.00
C SER A 446 -6.77 2.95 -34.16
N TYR A 447 -6.23 3.49 -33.08
CA TYR A 447 -4.93 4.16 -33.08
C TYR A 447 -3.81 3.19 -33.48
N ILE A 448 -3.72 2.01 -32.83
CA ILE A 448 -2.68 1.02 -33.10
C ILE A 448 -2.77 0.39 -34.48
N LYS A 449 -3.98 0.21 -35.03
CA LYS A 449 -4.18 -0.33 -36.37
C LYS A 449 -3.49 0.48 -37.48
N GLY A 450 -3.35 1.80 -37.28
CA GLY A 450 -2.64 2.70 -38.21
C GLY A 450 -1.11 2.63 -38.11
N ILE A 451 -0.55 1.99 -37.10
CA ILE A 451 0.91 1.97 -36.83
C ILE A 451 1.57 0.80 -37.53
N LYS A 452 2.49 1.10 -38.44
CA LYS A 452 3.22 0.08 -39.25
C LYS A 452 4.61 -0.27 -38.68
N LYS A 453 5.24 0.64 -37.91
CA LYS A 453 6.57 0.45 -37.33
C LYS A 453 6.55 0.83 -35.86
N ASP A 454 7.36 0.14 -35.05
CA ASP A 454 7.57 0.39 -33.62
C ASP A 454 6.23 0.50 -32.82
N LYS A 455 5.44 -0.56 -32.90
CA LYS A 455 4.15 -0.65 -32.24
C LYS A 455 4.27 -0.42 -30.73
N LYS A 456 5.32 -0.99 -30.09
CA LYS A 456 5.56 -0.85 -28.64
C LYS A 456 5.77 0.62 -28.23
N ALA A 457 6.56 1.37 -28.99
CA ALA A 457 6.74 2.81 -28.73
C ALA A 457 5.45 3.61 -28.94
N ALA A 458 4.63 3.23 -29.93
CA ALA A 458 3.33 3.88 -30.15
C ALA A 458 2.35 3.59 -29.01
N GLU A 459 2.30 2.38 -28.49
CA GLU A 459 1.49 1.99 -27.31
C GLU A 459 1.87 2.84 -26.08
N ILE A 460 3.17 2.95 -25.79
CA ILE A 460 3.70 3.80 -24.72
C ILE A 460 3.32 5.26 -24.94
N SER A 461 3.53 5.80 -26.14
CA SER A 461 3.18 7.19 -26.47
C SER A 461 1.68 7.46 -26.30
N PHE A 462 0.82 6.49 -26.60
CA PHE A 462 -0.61 6.61 -26.39
C PHE A 462 -0.96 6.74 -24.89
N CYS A 463 -0.42 5.84 -24.05
CA CYS A 463 -0.60 5.88 -22.60
C CYS A 463 -0.08 7.21 -21.99
N GLU A 464 1.10 7.68 -22.45
CA GLU A 464 1.67 8.94 -21.98
C GLU A 464 0.80 10.16 -22.35
N LYS A 465 0.20 10.18 -23.55
CA LYS A 465 -0.72 11.26 -23.95
C LYS A 465 -2.00 11.25 -23.10
N ALA A 466 -2.58 10.08 -22.84
CA ALA A 466 -3.73 9.96 -21.96
C ALA A 466 -3.39 10.42 -20.53
N ASN A 467 -2.24 10.04 -20.01
CA ASN A 467 -1.76 10.47 -18.69
C ASN A 467 -1.55 11.99 -18.62
N GLU A 468 -1.07 12.63 -19.67
CA GLU A 468 -0.94 14.10 -19.73
C GLU A 468 -2.33 14.79 -19.74
N GLU A 469 -3.33 14.25 -20.46
CA GLU A 469 -4.72 14.76 -20.45
C GLU A 469 -5.32 14.65 -19.04
N ILE A 470 -5.18 13.48 -18.41
CA ILE A 470 -5.62 13.23 -17.02
C ILE A 470 -4.95 14.21 -16.05
N THR A 471 -3.65 14.41 -16.18
CA THR A 471 -2.89 15.28 -15.29
C THR A 471 -3.29 16.75 -15.41
N LYS A 472 -3.55 17.24 -16.61
CA LYS A 472 -4.06 18.61 -16.83
C LYS A 472 -5.42 18.80 -16.18
N MET A 473 -6.32 17.82 -16.29
CA MET A 473 -7.61 17.82 -15.62
C MET A 473 -7.42 17.85 -14.10
N LEU A 474 -6.56 17.00 -13.55
CA LEU A 474 -6.26 16.94 -12.12
C LEU A 474 -5.74 18.28 -11.59
N GLU A 475 -4.75 18.88 -12.24
CA GLU A 475 -4.16 20.17 -11.85
C GLU A 475 -5.22 21.29 -11.82
N ALA A 476 -6.09 21.34 -12.83
CA ALA A 476 -7.18 22.31 -12.89
C ALA A 476 -8.19 22.14 -11.74
N GLU A 477 -8.64 20.90 -11.46
CA GLU A 477 -9.60 20.64 -10.39
C GLU A 477 -8.96 20.83 -8.99
N THR A 478 -7.68 20.46 -8.82
CA THR A 478 -6.95 20.67 -7.57
C THR A 478 -6.76 22.17 -7.28
N THR A 479 -6.40 22.97 -8.26
CA THR A 479 -6.31 24.43 -8.13
C THR A 479 -7.67 25.04 -7.78
N LYS A 480 -8.74 24.58 -8.42
CA LYS A 480 -10.10 25.08 -8.16
C LYS A 480 -10.58 24.79 -6.73
N VAL A 481 -10.34 23.57 -6.20
CA VAL A 481 -10.72 23.24 -4.83
C VAL A 481 -9.85 23.98 -3.82
N LEU A 482 -8.55 24.09 -4.07
CA LEU A 482 -7.62 24.82 -3.20
C LEU A 482 -8.04 26.29 -3.05
N ASN A 483 -8.41 26.97 -4.15
CA ASN A 483 -8.93 28.33 -4.12
C ASN A 483 -10.19 28.46 -3.24
N LYS A 484 -11.14 27.53 -3.35
CA LYS A 484 -12.36 27.52 -2.56
C LYS A 484 -12.10 27.29 -1.07
N VAL A 485 -11.21 26.35 -0.75
CA VAL A 485 -10.89 25.98 0.63
C VAL A 485 -10.10 27.11 1.31
N VAL A 486 -9.11 27.70 0.62
CA VAL A 486 -8.37 28.88 1.12
C VAL A 486 -9.32 30.06 1.37
N PHE A 487 -10.23 30.34 0.42
CA PHE A 487 -11.22 31.40 0.60
C PHE A 487 -12.11 31.15 1.83
N SER A 488 -12.66 29.92 1.95
CA SER A 488 -13.52 29.55 3.08
C SER A 488 -12.80 29.67 4.44
N ALA A 489 -11.52 29.23 4.49
CA ALA A 489 -10.70 29.34 5.69
C ALA A 489 -10.36 30.81 6.02
N SER A 490 -10.02 31.62 4.99
CA SER A 490 -9.70 33.05 5.17
C SER A 490 -10.86 33.83 5.77
N CYS A 491 -12.11 33.53 5.37
CA CYS A 491 -13.30 34.15 5.95
C CYS A 491 -13.52 33.81 7.45
N GLN A 492 -12.80 32.84 8.00
CA GLN A 492 -12.89 32.41 9.40
C GLN A 492 -11.68 32.84 10.25
N MET A 493 -10.72 33.53 9.66
CA MET A 493 -9.56 34.03 10.40
C MET A 493 -10.00 35.08 11.46
N LYS A 494 -9.53 34.89 12.67
CA LYS A 494 -9.87 35.77 13.82
C LYS A 494 -8.65 36.49 14.43
N ASN A 495 -7.43 36.14 13.99
CA ASN A 495 -6.19 36.65 14.57
C ASN A 495 -6.20 36.63 16.12
N SER A 496 -6.73 35.54 16.70
CA SER A 496 -7.00 35.39 18.15
C SER A 496 -8.05 36.35 18.72
N PHE A 497 -8.71 37.19 17.91
CA PHE A 497 -9.80 38.04 18.29
C PHE A 497 -11.16 37.38 18.04
N SER A 498 -12.00 37.23 19.09
CA SER A 498 -13.22 36.44 19.02
C SER A 498 -14.50 37.26 18.79
N ARG A 499 -14.41 38.59 18.81
CA ARG A 499 -15.55 39.48 18.62
C ARG A 499 -15.61 39.97 17.18
N SER A 500 -16.83 40.18 16.67
CA SER A 500 -17.07 40.82 15.37
C SER A 500 -17.25 42.32 15.55
N ASP A 501 -16.80 43.10 14.60
CA ASP A 501 -17.04 44.54 14.52
C ASP A 501 -18.40 44.89 13.90
N ALA A 502 -19.16 43.88 13.44
CA ALA A 502 -20.49 44.01 12.82
C ALA A 502 -21.61 43.62 13.75
#